data_0e4ff7a9d9d6a750fce356a7c7e0c092
#
_entry.id   0e4ff7a9d9d6a750fce356a7c7e0c092
#
_cell.length_a   1.000
_cell.length_b   1.000
_cell.length_c   1.000
_cell.angle_alpha   90.00
_cell.angle_beta   90.00
_cell.angle_gamma   90.00
#
_symmetry.space_group_name_H-M   'P 1'
#
loop_
_entity.id
_entity.type
_entity.pdbx_description
1 polymer ?
#
loop_
_entity_poly.entity_id
_entity_poly.type
_entity_poly.pdbx_seq_one_letter_code
_entity_poly.pdbx_strand_id
1 'polypeptide(L)'
;MNKKSRKLRMGVSFLILFCAFIYSKNSAEINSYISKIIPINYTYAYSIENIPEYTNKEYIIINNNEPYFTEEDYALKSFEKYSDLDLLGRCGVAYANVGIDTMPTTERGSIGMIKPTGWHTIKYDIVNGKYLYNRCHLIGYQLTGENDNEKNLITCTRQMNIGPMLEYENKVADYVKKTNNHVLYRVTPVFKDSNLLATGVEIEAYSVEDNGEGIKFNVFIYNVQEGIEIDYTTGNSKLK
;
A
#
# COMPACT_ATOMS: atom_id res chain seq x y z
N MET A 1 -47.62 -22.90 -8.76
CA MET A 1 -46.35 -23.07 -9.53
C MET A 1 -46.48 -24.36 -10.34
N ASN A 2 -46.41 -24.25 -11.69
CA ASN A 2 -46.78 -25.34 -12.62
C ASN A 2 -45.68 -26.44 -12.59
N LYS A 3 -46.08 -27.73 -12.61
CA LYS A 3 -45.21 -28.92 -12.57
C LYS A 3 -44.07 -28.88 -13.61
N LYS A 4 -44.30 -28.23 -14.76
CA LYS A 4 -43.33 -28.01 -15.85
C LYS A 4 -42.17 -27.06 -15.43
N SER A 5 -42.50 -25.99 -14.73
CA SER A 5 -41.51 -24.99 -14.23
C SER A 5 -40.62 -25.55 -13.09
N ARG A 6 -41.18 -26.46 -12.28
CA ARG A 6 -40.44 -27.14 -11.22
C ARG A 6 -39.42 -28.15 -11.76
N LYS A 7 -39.79 -28.91 -12.81
CA LYS A 7 -38.87 -29.83 -13.51
C LYS A 7 -37.73 -29.05 -14.23
N LEU A 8 -38.06 -27.92 -14.86
CA LEU A 8 -37.05 -27.09 -15.53
C LEU A 8 -36.03 -26.49 -14.52
N ARG A 9 -36.51 -25.97 -13.40
CA ARG A 9 -35.63 -25.44 -12.34
C ARG A 9 -34.75 -26.52 -11.75
N MET A 10 -35.27 -27.73 -11.50
CA MET A 10 -34.49 -28.86 -11.01
C MET A 10 -33.43 -29.30 -12.03
N GLY A 11 -33.74 -29.31 -13.33
CA GLY A 11 -32.78 -29.63 -14.39
C GLY A 11 -31.64 -28.59 -14.48
N VAL A 12 -31.97 -27.29 -14.39
CA VAL A 12 -30.99 -26.21 -14.41
C VAL A 12 -30.07 -26.26 -13.17
N SER A 13 -30.65 -26.50 -11.97
CA SER A 13 -29.84 -26.64 -10.73
C SER A 13 -28.91 -27.86 -10.82
N PHE A 14 -29.39 -28.99 -11.38
CA PHE A 14 -28.53 -30.17 -11.53
C PHE A 14 -27.42 -29.92 -12.54
N LEU A 15 -27.68 -29.21 -13.64
CA LEU A 15 -26.67 -28.84 -14.64
C LEU A 15 -25.59 -27.93 -14.03
N ILE A 16 -25.97 -26.92 -13.23
CA ILE A 16 -25.04 -26.02 -12.54
C ILE A 16 -24.15 -26.80 -11.57
N LEU A 17 -24.74 -27.69 -10.75
CA LEU A 17 -23.99 -28.52 -9.82
C LEU A 17 -23.03 -29.48 -10.53
N PHE A 18 -23.47 -30.06 -11.66
CA PHE A 18 -22.63 -30.94 -12.46
C PHE A 18 -21.47 -30.19 -13.13
N CYS A 19 -21.71 -28.98 -13.67
CA CYS A 19 -20.65 -28.11 -14.20
C CYS A 19 -19.66 -27.68 -13.11
N ALA A 20 -20.16 -27.33 -11.92
CA ALA A 20 -19.30 -26.99 -10.77
C ALA A 20 -18.44 -28.17 -10.33
N PHE A 21 -19.02 -29.40 -10.33
CA PHE A 21 -18.28 -30.62 -10.00
C PHE A 21 -17.19 -30.96 -11.03
N ILE A 22 -17.48 -30.83 -12.33
CA ILE A 22 -16.48 -31.01 -13.39
C ILE A 22 -15.38 -29.96 -13.28
N TYR A 23 -15.76 -28.69 -13.04
CA TYR A 23 -14.79 -27.60 -12.85
C TYR A 23 -13.90 -27.86 -11.65
N SER A 24 -14.44 -28.30 -10.50
CA SER A 24 -13.65 -28.57 -9.30
C SER A 24 -12.64 -29.72 -9.48
N LYS A 25 -12.96 -30.73 -10.30
CA LYS A 25 -12.06 -31.85 -10.59
C LYS A 25 -11.01 -31.56 -11.67
N ASN A 26 -11.31 -30.68 -12.61
CA ASN A 26 -10.47 -30.45 -13.79
C ASN A 26 -10.07 -28.96 -13.91
N SER A 27 -10.12 -28.21 -12.83
CA SER A 27 -9.88 -26.75 -12.85
C SER A 27 -8.53 -26.34 -13.45
N ALA A 28 -7.47 -27.10 -13.18
CA ALA A 28 -6.14 -26.84 -13.73
C ALA A 28 -6.09 -27.00 -15.25
N GLU A 29 -6.70 -28.08 -15.80
CA GLU A 29 -6.78 -28.31 -17.25
C GLU A 29 -7.70 -27.31 -17.92
N ILE A 30 -8.89 -27.05 -17.36
CA ILE A 30 -9.86 -26.08 -17.88
C ILE A 30 -9.24 -24.68 -17.92
N ASN A 31 -8.56 -24.25 -16.84
CA ASN A 31 -7.86 -22.97 -16.80
C ASN A 31 -6.68 -22.90 -17.79
N SER A 32 -5.96 -24.01 -18.01
CA SER A 32 -4.94 -24.10 -19.06
C SER A 32 -5.50 -23.97 -20.47
N TYR A 33 -6.69 -24.52 -20.74
CA TYR A 33 -7.36 -24.36 -22.03
C TYR A 33 -7.93 -22.95 -22.21
N ILE A 34 -8.55 -22.40 -21.16
CA ILE A 34 -9.08 -21.02 -21.16
C ILE A 34 -7.96 -20.01 -21.41
N SER A 35 -6.81 -20.16 -20.76
CA SER A 35 -5.65 -19.27 -20.93
C SER A 35 -5.03 -19.32 -22.34
N LYS A 36 -5.23 -20.41 -23.08
CA LYS A 36 -4.77 -20.55 -24.47
C LYS A 36 -5.74 -19.93 -25.49
N ILE A 37 -7.05 -19.93 -25.20
CA ILE A 37 -8.10 -19.47 -26.11
C ILE A 37 -8.42 -18.00 -25.89
N ILE A 38 -8.34 -17.55 -24.67
CA ILE A 38 -8.50 -16.15 -24.28
C ILE A 38 -7.13 -15.75 -23.71
N PRO A 39 -6.31 -14.95 -24.40
CA PRO A 39 -5.19 -14.29 -23.77
C PRO A 39 -5.76 -13.25 -22.80
N ILE A 40 -6.31 -13.75 -21.70
CA ILE A 40 -6.60 -12.90 -20.57
C ILE A 40 -5.22 -12.58 -20.03
N ASN A 41 -4.72 -11.40 -20.35
CA ASN A 41 -3.71 -10.76 -19.54
C ASN A 41 -4.34 -10.63 -18.15
N TYR A 42 -4.24 -11.67 -17.33
CA TYR A 42 -4.42 -11.53 -15.90
C TYR A 42 -3.27 -10.65 -15.42
N THR A 43 -3.42 -9.37 -15.57
CA THR A 43 -2.78 -8.45 -14.66
C THR A 43 -3.45 -8.77 -13.33
N TYR A 44 -2.77 -9.54 -12.48
CA TYR A 44 -3.25 -9.79 -11.12
C TYR A 44 -3.32 -8.42 -10.48
N ALA A 45 -4.52 -7.85 -10.46
CA ALA A 45 -4.78 -6.65 -9.67
C ALA A 45 -4.75 -7.11 -8.22
N TYR A 46 -3.58 -7.01 -7.57
CA TYR A 46 -3.52 -7.16 -6.14
C TYR A 46 -4.42 -6.07 -5.52
N SER A 47 -5.20 -6.45 -4.54
CA SER A 47 -5.88 -5.52 -3.65
C SER A 47 -5.17 -5.54 -2.30
N ILE A 48 -5.44 -4.56 -1.46
CA ILE A 48 -4.85 -4.48 -0.13
C ILE A 48 -5.16 -5.71 0.74
N GLU A 49 -6.29 -6.40 0.48
CA GLU A 49 -6.68 -7.62 1.17
C GLU A 49 -5.93 -8.87 0.67
N ASN A 50 -5.31 -8.77 -0.52
CA ASN A 50 -4.68 -9.89 -1.21
C ASN A 50 -3.22 -9.60 -1.58
N ILE A 51 -2.50 -8.92 -0.69
CA ILE A 51 -1.07 -8.69 -0.86
C ILE A 51 -0.33 -10.03 -0.81
N PRO A 52 0.42 -10.42 -1.86
CA PRO A 52 1.20 -11.64 -1.84
C PRO A 52 2.35 -11.54 -0.83
N GLU A 53 2.88 -12.68 -0.45
CA GLU A 53 4.10 -12.73 0.36
C GLU A 53 5.27 -12.09 -0.39
N TYR A 54 6.21 -11.55 0.36
CA TYR A 54 7.42 -10.94 -0.19
C TYR A 54 8.26 -11.94 -1.01
N THR A 55 8.54 -11.61 -2.26
CA THR A 55 9.30 -12.44 -3.22
C THR A 55 10.53 -11.71 -3.78
N ASN A 56 11.30 -11.03 -2.94
CA ASN A 56 12.48 -10.23 -3.30
C ASN A 56 12.21 -9.02 -4.20
N LYS A 57 10.95 -8.57 -4.30
CA LYS A 57 10.59 -7.29 -4.90
C LYS A 57 10.25 -6.30 -3.80
N GLU A 58 10.89 -5.16 -3.77
CA GLU A 58 10.68 -4.15 -2.73
C GLU A 58 9.26 -3.58 -2.74
N TYR A 59 8.61 -3.58 -3.91
CA TYR A 59 7.21 -3.19 -4.08
C TYR A 59 6.52 -4.00 -5.17
N ILE A 60 5.20 -3.93 -5.18
CA ILE A 60 4.32 -4.47 -6.22
C ILE A 60 3.29 -3.43 -6.64
N ILE A 61 2.79 -3.56 -7.86
CA ILE A 61 1.70 -2.72 -8.37
C ILE A 61 0.38 -3.26 -7.84
N ILE A 62 -0.46 -2.36 -7.32
CA ILE A 62 -1.82 -2.62 -6.84
C ILE A 62 -2.81 -2.14 -7.91
N ASN A 63 -3.95 -2.82 -8.01
CA ASN A 63 -5.09 -2.42 -8.83
C ASN A 63 -4.71 -1.92 -10.24
N ASN A 64 -3.81 -2.63 -10.94
CA ASN A 64 -3.30 -2.22 -12.25
C ASN A 64 -2.70 -0.80 -12.30
N ASN A 65 -2.14 -0.33 -11.21
CA ASN A 65 -1.61 1.03 -11.04
C ASN A 65 -2.68 2.14 -11.01
N GLU A 66 -3.95 1.77 -10.82
CA GLU A 66 -5.06 2.72 -10.69
C GLU A 66 -5.34 2.99 -9.21
N PRO A 67 -5.25 4.23 -8.74
CA PRO A 67 -5.65 4.62 -7.39
C PRO A 67 -7.16 4.44 -7.17
N TYR A 68 -7.57 4.24 -5.90
CA TYR A 68 -8.97 4.13 -5.49
C TYR A 68 -9.58 5.49 -5.11
N PHE A 69 -9.14 6.58 -5.73
CA PHE A 69 -9.78 7.89 -5.55
C PHE A 69 -11.12 7.95 -6.29
N THR A 70 -12.08 8.66 -5.71
CA THR A 70 -13.40 8.89 -6.28
C THR A 70 -13.53 10.34 -6.75
N GLU A 71 -14.60 10.64 -7.47
CA GLU A 71 -14.91 12.02 -7.91
C GLU A 71 -14.96 13.02 -6.74
N GLU A 72 -15.33 12.55 -5.55
CA GLU A 72 -15.41 13.38 -4.33
C GLU A 72 -14.01 13.72 -3.77
N ASP A 73 -13.01 12.91 -4.10
CA ASP A 73 -11.62 13.12 -3.67
C ASP A 73 -10.91 14.19 -4.52
N TYR A 74 -11.36 14.46 -5.74
CA TYR A 74 -10.70 15.39 -6.66
C TYR A 74 -10.92 16.85 -6.28
N ALA A 75 -10.40 17.25 -5.11
CA ALA A 75 -10.43 18.61 -4.63
C ALA A 75 -9.17 19.37 -5.03
N LEU A 76 -9.32 20.63 -5.48
CA LEU A 76 -8.19 21.51 -5.82
C LEU A 76 -7.57 22.19 -4.60
N LYS A 77 -8.24 22.16 -3.45
CA LYS A 77 -7.67 22.72 -2.21
C LYS A 77 -6.72 21.74 -1.58
N SER A 78 -5.58 22.25 -1.16
CA SER A 78 -4.63 21.49 -0.34
C SER A 78 -5.24 21.13 1.02
N PHE A 79 -4.96 19.93 1.48
CA PHE A 79 -5.31 19.45 2.82
C PHE A 79 -4.37 18.35 3.25
N GLU A 80 -4.36 18.07 4.53
CA GLU A 80 -3.78 16.85 5.12
C GLU A 80 -4.69 16.31 6.20
N LYS A 81 -4.77 14.99 6.30
CA LYS A 81 -5.58 14.26 7.27
C LYS A 81 -4.84 13.02 7.73
N TYR A 82 -4.90 12.74 9.02
CA TYR A 82 -4.30 11.58 9.66
C TYR A 82 -5.36 10.87 10.50
N SER A 83 -5.54 9.58 10.27
CA SER A 83 -6.46 8.78 11.09
C SER A 83 -6.00 8.72 12.53
N ASP A 84 -6.92 8.57 13.46
CA ASP A 84 -6.57 8.28 14.85
C ASP A 84 -5.83 6.95 14.95
N LEU A 85 -4.97 6.84 15.96
CA LEU A 85 -4.32 5.59 16.28
C LEU A 85 -5.38 4.55 16.70
N ASP A 86 -5.16 3.29 16.32
CA ASP A 86 -6.04 2.21 16.73
C ASP A 86 -5.82 1.81 18.22
N LEU A 87 -6.55 0.81 18.68
CA LEU A 87 -6.46 0.33 20.09
C LEU A 87 -5.08 -0.22 20.46
N LEU A 88 -4.24 -0.58 19.48
CA LEU A 88 -2.87 -1.01 19.69
C LEU A 88 -1.87 0.14 19.55
N GLY A 89 -2.33 1.35 19.27
CA GLY A 89 -1.50 2.53 19.04
C GLY A 89 -0.87 2.58 17.65
N ARG A 90 -1.42 1.83 16.66
CA ARG A 90 -0.91 1.79 15.29
C ARG A 90 -1.52 2.90 14.45
N CYS A 91 -0.74 3.45 13.52
CA CYS A 91 -1.24 4.43 12.56
C CYS A 91 -2.29 3.84 11.62
N GLY A 92 -3.30 4.62 11.30
CA GLY A 92 -4.22 4.38 10.19
C GLY A 92 -3.80 5.13 8.92
N VAL A 93 -4.76 5.42 8.06
CA VAL A 93 -4.54 6.10 6.78
C VAL A 93 -4.06 7.54 7.01
N ALA A 94 -3.02 7.93 6.26
CA ALA A 94 -2.59 9.31 6.07
C ALA A 94 -2.98 9.74 4.64
N TYR A 95 -3.64 10.90 4.49
CA TYR A 95 -4.18 11.34 3.22
C TYR A 95 -4.03 12.85 3.06
N ALA A 96 -3.53 13.29 1.92
CA ALA A 96 -3.33 14.68 1.59
C ALA A 96 -3.68 14.99 0.14
N ASN A 97 -4.07 16.23 -0.13
CA ASN A 97 -3.95 16.83 -1.45
C ASN A 97 -2.74 17.76 -1.40
N VAL A 98 -1.62 17.28 -1.91
CA VAL A 98 -0.32 17.96 -1.83
C VAL A 98 -0.25 19.06 -2.87
N GLY A 99 -0.08 20.30 -2.42
CA GLY A 99 0.19 21.46 -3.25
C GLY A 99 1.47 22.17 -2.81
N ILE A 100 1.89 23.18 -3.53
CA ILE A 100 3.08 23.95 -3.18
C ILE A 100 2.94 24.64 -1.81
N ASP A 101 1.72 24.94 -1.40
CA ASP A 101 1.36 25.56 -0.14
C ASP A 101 1.40 24.61 1.07
N THR A 102 1.38 23.28 0.86
CA THR A 102 1.60 22.31 1.94
C THR A 102 3.08 21.99 2.15
N MET A 103 3.93 22.28 1.17
CA MET A 103 5.34 21.93 1.26
C MET A 103 6.06 22.73 2.35
N PRO A 104 7.09 22.16 3.01
CA PRO A 104 7.76 22.82 4.12
C PRO A 104 8.45 24.10 3.69
N THR A 105 8.29 25.13 4.52
CA THR A 105 9.01 26.42 4.41
C THR A 105 10.14 26.56 5.45
N THR A 106 10.27 25.56 6.34
CA THR A 106 11.27 25.50 7.41
C THR A 106 12.07 24.21 7.32
N GLU A 107 13.20 24.15 8.02
CA GLU A 107 13.98 22.93 8.13
C GLU A 107 13.26 21.87 8.99
N ARG A 108 13.50 20.60 8.66
CA ARG A 108 12.95 19.45 9.39
C ARG A 108 13.46 19.42 10.84
N GLY A 109 12.55 19.31 11.79
CA GLY A 109 12.84 19.16 13.20
C GLY A 109 13.22 17.72 13.59
N SER A 110 13.61 17.55 14.85
CA SER A 110 13.88 16.23 15.43
C SER A 110 12.57 15.48 15.72
N ILE A 111 12.55 14.19 15.39
CA ILE A 111 11.43 13.27 15.65
C ILE A 111 11.83 12.11 16.58
N GLY A 112 13.01 12.22 17.21
CA GLY A 112 13.59 11.16 18.06
C GLY A 112 12.75 10.78 19.29
N MET A 113 11.88 11.68 19.78
CA MET A 113 11.00 11.45 20.92
C MET A 113 9.86 10.46 20.60
N ILE A 114 9.42 10.38 19.35
CA ILE A 114 8.32 9.50 18.96
C ILE A 114 8.84 8.07 18.80
N LYS A 115 8.13 7.12 19.39
CA LYS A 115 8.41 5.69 19.26
C LYS A 115 7.15 5.00 18.75
N PRO A 116 7.01 4.82 17.43
CA PRO A 116 5.87 4.10 16.88
C PRO A 116 5.81 2.65 17.40
N THR A 117 4.69 1.98 17.19
CA THR A 117 4.52 0.59 17.63
C THR A 117 5.65 -0.31 17.13
N GLY A 118 6.07 -1.27 17.95
CA GLY A 118 7.17 -2.20 17.63
C GLY A 118 8.55 -1.57 17.49
N TRP A 119 8.76 -0.32 17.98
CA TRP A 119 10.05 0.37 17.89
C TRP A 119 11.14 -0.27 18.72
N HIS A 120 12.25 -0.62 18.06
CA HIS A 120 13.49 -1.05 18.70
C HIS A 120 14.68 -0.29 18.10
N THR A 121 15.67 0.02 18.94
CA THR A 121 16.94 0.58 18.46
C THR A 121 17.92 -0.58 18.22
N ILE A 122 17.91 -1.13 17.02
CA ILE A 122 18.70 -2.30 16.61
C ILE A 122 19.66 -1.90 15.50
N LYS A 123 20.88 -2.45 15.56
CA LYS A 123 21.93 -2.21 14.56
C LYS A 123 22.40 -3.51 13.93
N TYR A 124 22.65 -3.46 12.62
CA TYR A 124 23.30 -4.52 11.85
C TYR A 124 24.30 -3.89 10.88
N ASP A 125 25.48 -4.50 10.75
CA ASP A 125 26.54 -3.99 9.88
C ASP A 125 26.17 -4.02 8.39
N ILE A 126 25.26 -4.91 8.00
CA ILE A 126 24.75 -5.04 6.62
C ILE A 126 23.75 -3.95 6.24
N VAL A 127 23.22 -3.20 7.21
CA VAL A 127 22.21 -2.15 6.96
C VAL A 127 22.91 -0.82 6.70
N ASN A 128 22.46 -0.08 5.67
CA ASN A 128 22.94 1.26 5.39
C ASN A 128 22.73 2.18 6.59
N GLY A 129 23.78 2.79 7.13
CA GLY A 129 23.74 3.58 8.35
C GLY A 129 23.57 2.76 9.63
N LYS A 130 23.61 1.42 9.53
CA LYS A 130 23.56 0.39 10.57
C LYS A 130 22.23 0.26 11.29
N TYR A 131 21.43 1.30 11.48
CA TYR A 131 20.15 1.23 12.16
C TYR A 131 19.08 0.56 11.27
N LEU A 132 18.54 -0.59 11.75
CA LEU A 132 17.50 -1.32 11.03
C LEU A 132 16.25 -0.48 10.85
N TYR A 133 15.76 0.12 11.92
CA TYR A 133 14.49 0.84 11.91
C TYR A 133 14.67 2.36 11.82
N ASN A 134 13.75 2.95 11.06
CA ASN A 134 13.54 4.38 10.93
C ASN A 134 12.14 4.74 11.43
N ARG A 135 11.95 5.98 11.84
CA ARG A 135 10.64 6.59 12.00
C ARG A 135 10.23 7.08 10.63
N CYS A 136 9.45 6.25 9.93
CA CYS A 136 8.99 6.58 8.59
C CYS A 136 7.75 7.45 8.66
N HIS A 137 7.80 8.60 8.04
CA HIS A 137 6.58 9.33 7.75
C HIS A 137 5.76 8.53 6.74
N LEU A 138 4.44 8.44 6.94
CA LEU A 138 3.52 7.95 5.93
C LEU A 138 3.44 8.96 4.79
N ILE A 139 3.21 10.23 5.11
CA ILE A 139 3.38 11.35 4.17
C ILE A 139 4.68 12.06 4.54
N GLY A 140 5.65 12.03 3.63
CA GLY A 140 6.98 12.60 3.87
C GLY A 140 6.97 14.08 4.19
N TYR A 141 7.87 14.52 5.08
CA TYR A 141 8.03 15.92 5.47
C TYR A 141 8.11 16.86 4.24
N GLN A 142 8.77 16.44 3.18
CA GLN A 142 8.92 17.24 1.96
C GLN A 142 7.59 17.53 1.22
N LEU A 143 6.51 16.82 1.55
CA LEU A 143 5.20 16.96 0.90
C LEU A 143 4.24 17.88 1.67
N THR A 144 4.23 17.78 3.01
CA THR A 144 3.27 18.52 3.83
C THR A 144 3.90 19.32 4.97
N GLY A 145 5.20 19.22 5.19
CA GLY A 145 5.86 19.90 6.30
C GLY A 145 5.50 19.33 7.68
N GLU A 146 4.67 18.28 7.75
CA GLU A 146 4.29 17.64 9.01
C GLU A 146 5.47 16.88 9.60
N ASN A 147 5.93 17.26 10.80
CA ASN A 147 7.19 16.79 11.36
C ASN A 147 7.04 15.67 12.40
N ASP A 148 6.48 15.97 13.55
CA ASP A 148 6.48 15.12 14.75
C ASP A 148 5.10 14.62 15.16
N ASN A 149 4.24 14.36 14.18
CA ASN A 149 2.92 13.80 14.35
C ASN A 149 3.00 12.27 14.51
N GLU A 150 2.62 11.76 15.67
CA GLU A 150 2.61 10.32 15.95
C GLU A 150 1.67 9.53 15.04
N LYS A 151 0.61 10.16 14.48
CA LYS A 151 -0.34 9.56 13.54
C LYS A 151 0.24 9.43 12.12
N ASN A 152 1.39 10.06 11.86
CA ASN A 152 2.10 10.03 10.58
C ASN A 152 3.41 9.23 10.63
N LEU A 153 3.73 8.56 11.74
CA LEU A 153 5.00 7.89 11.93
C LEU A 153 4.83 6.40 12.24
N ILE A 154 5.44 5.54 11.43
CA ILE A 154 5.50 4.10 11.67
C ILE A 154 6.94 3.62 11.87
N THR A 155 7.09 2.45 12.51
CA THR A 155 8.36 1.73 12.50
C THR A 155 8.53 1.02 11.16
N CYS A 156 9.50 1.47 10.37
CA CYS A 156 9.83 0.83 9.11
C CYS A 156 11.32 0.51 9.00
N THR A 157 11.69 -0.34 8.07
CA THR A 157 13.08 -0.66 7.79
C THR A 157 13.81 0.48 7.08
N ARG A 158 15.13 0.50 7.23
CA ARG A 158 15.98 1.44 6.50
C ARG A 158 15.80 1.29 4.98
N GLN A 159 15.74 0.04 4.48
CA GLN A 159 15.57 -0.26 3.07
C GLN A 159 14.27 0.35 2.51
N MET A 160 13.15 0.11 3.19
CA MET A 160 11.86 0.67 2.81
C MET A 160 11.89 2.21 2.77
N ASN A 161 12.45 2.83 3.83
CA ASN A 161 12.42 4.28 4.02
C ASN A 161 13.22 5.06 2.97
N ILE A 162 14.46 4.63 2.69
CA ILE A 162 15.37 5.36 1.77
C ILE A 162 15.32 4.83 0.34
N GLY A 163 14.67 3.71 0.13
CA GLY A 163 14.46 3.08 -1.19
C GLY A 163 13.11 3.50 -1.77
N PRO A 164 12.18 2.55 -1.92
CA PRO A 164 10.95 2.77 -2.68
C PRO A 164 10.04 3.86 -2.12
N MET A 165 9.93 4.04 -0.80
CA MET A 165 9.12 5.14 -0.27
C MET A 165 9.64 6.50 -0.72
N LEU A 166 10.93 6.74 -0.54
CA LEU A 166 11.57 8.01 -0.94
C LEU A 166 11.47 8.24 -2.45
N GLU A 167 11.56 7.18 -3.27
CA GLU A 167 11.41 7.29 -4.72
C GLU A 167 10.03 7.82 -5.11
N TYR A 168 8.95 7.25 -4.55
CA TYR A 168 7.58 7.67 -4.83
C TYR A 168 7.26 9.05 -4.27
N GLU A 169 7.74 9.38 -3.07
CA GLU A 169 7.62 10.73 -2.51
C GLU A 169 8.33 11.78 -3.39
N ASN A 170 9.54 11.50 -3.86
CA ASN A 170 10.28 12.40 -4.74
C ASN A 170 9.53 12.65 -6.06
N LYS A 171 8.92 11.62 -6.67
CA LYS A 171 8.10 11.79 -7.88
C LYS A 171 6.99 12.81 -7.66
N VAL A 172 6.30 12.72 -6.53
CA VAL A 172 5.22 13.67 -6.17
C VAL A 172 5.79 15.07 -5.92
N ALA A 173 6.83 15.18 -5.09
CA ALA A 173 7.45 16.46 -4.76
C ALA A 173 7.97 17.20 -5.99
N ASP A 174 8.66 16.49 -6.91
CA ASP A 174 9.21 17.04 -8.13
C ASP A 174 8.10 17.52 -9.09
N TYR A 175 7.01 16.73 -9.22
CA TYR A 175 5.87 17.10 -10.02
C TYR A 175 5.21 18.39 -9.50
N VAL A 176 4.88 18.45 -8.21
CA VAL A 176 4.25 19.63 -7.60
C VAL A 176 5.13 20.88 -7.76
N LYS A 177 6.42 20.79 -7.50
CA LYS A 177 7.38 21.91 -7.68
C LYS A 177 7.49 22.36 -9.12
N LYS A 178 7.42 21.44 -10.09
CA LYS A 178 7.57 21.75 -11.52
C LYS A 178 6.32 22.36 -12.13
N THR A 179 5.13 21.90 -11.71
CA THR A 179 3.86 22.25 -12.35
C THR A 179 3.02 23.23 -11.56
N ASN A 180 3.23 23.30 -10.24
CA ASN A 180 2.35 23.97 -9.26
C ASN A 180 0.95 23.36 -9.18
N ASN A 181 0.78 22.15 -9.72
CA ASN A 181 -0.46 21.38 -9.64
C ASN A 181 -0.53 20.59 -8.32
N HIS A 182 -1.72 20.08 -8.00
CA HIS A 182 -1.96 19.28 -6.81
C HIS A 182 -1.86 17.78 -7.11
N VAL A 183 -1.47 17.02 -6.08
CA VAL A 183 -1.45 15.57 -6.12
C VAL A 183 -2.19 15.01 -4.90
N LEU A 184 -3.28 14.30 -5.15
CA LEU A 184 -3.86 13.43 -4.13
C LEU A 184 -2.85 12.34 -3.79
N TYR A 185 -2.52 12.22 -2.51
CA TYR A 185 -1.52 11.29 -2.00
C TYR A 185 -2.03 10.60 -0.74
N ARG A 186 -2.23 9.29 -0.80
CA ARG A 186 -2.76 8.50 0.32
C ARG A 186 -1.83 7.35 0.63
N VAL A 187 -1.54 7.17 1.91
CA VAL A 187 -0.71 6.08 2.42
C VAL A 187 -1.48 5.28 3.45
N THR A 188 -1.64 3.99 3.19
CA THR A 188 -2.35 3.05 4.05
C THR A 188 -1.37 2.01 4.60
N PRO A 189 -0.99 2.08 5.89
CA PRO A 189 -0.16 1.04 6.49
C PRO A 189 -0.98 -0.25 6.69
N VAL A 190 -0.40 -1.39 6.32
CA VAL A 190 -1.05 -2.70 6.38
C VAL A 190 -0.48 -3.52 7.52
N PHE A 191 -1.29 -3.72 8.54
CA PHE A 191 -0.95 -4.57 9.69
C PHE A 191 -1.69 -5.90 9.59
N LYS A 192 -0.98 -7.00 9.81
CA LYS A 192 -1.61 -8.32 9.90
C LYS A 192 -1.99 -8.60 11.36
N ASP A 193 -3.24 -8.93 11.59
CA ASP A 193 -3.76 -9.27 12.92
C ASP A 193 -3.35 -8.25 14.01
N SER A 194 -2.69 -8.70 15.08
CA SER A 194 -2.20 -7.88 16.18
C SER A 194 -0.74 -7.44 16.03
N ASN A 195 -0.15 -7.54 14.85
CA ASN A 195 1.23 -7.12 14.62
C ASN A 195 1.44 -5.65 14.96
N LEU A 196 2.56 -5.35 15.62
CA LEU A 196 2.95 -3.98 15.97
C LEU A 196 3.69 -3.27 14.84
N LEU A 197 4.26 -4.02 13.88
CA LEU A 197 4.83 -3.48 12.65
C LEU A 197 3.89 -3.74 11.48
N ALA A 198 3.75 -2.74 10.63
CA ALA A 198 3.11 -2.92 9.33
C ALA A 198 3.94 -3.86 8.45
N THR A 199 3.29 -4.76 7.72
CA THR A 199 3.95 -5.61 6.71
C THR A 199 4.42 -4.80 5.51
N GLY A 200 3.85 -3.63 5.32
CA GLY A 200 4.17 -2.65 4.30
C GLY A 200 3.16 -1.51 4.29
N VAL A 201 3.25 -0.68 3.29
CA VAL A 201 2.30 0.41 3.04
C VAL A 201 1.80 0.36 1.60
N GLU A 202 0.51 0.59 1.39
CA GLU A 202 -0.02 0.98 0.09
C GLU A 202 0.16 2.48 -0.07
N ILE A 203 0.67 2.90 -1.23
CA ILE A 203 0.80 4.32 -1.59
C ILE A 203 0.06 4.54 -2.91
N GLU A 204 -0.89 5.46 -2.87
CA GLU A 204 -1.67 5.89 -4.01
C GLU A 204 -1.40 7.37 -4.30
N ALA A 205 -1.30 7.72 -5.58
CA ALA A 205 -1.18 9.11 -5.99
C ALA A 205 -1.87 9.39 -7.33
N TYR A 206 -2.38 10.63 -7.47
CA TYR A 206 -3.06 11.09 -8.65
C TYR A 206 -2.95 12.62 -8.79
N SER A 207 -2.41 13.09 -9.92
CA SER A 207 -2.35 14.53 -10.19
C SER A 207 -3.71 15.05 -10.66
N VAL A 208 -4.21 16.09 -9.96
CA VAL A 208 -5.61 16.51 -10.08
C VAL A 208 -5.88 17.27 -11.36
N GLU A 209 -5.11 18.33 -11.64
CA GLU A 209 -5.40 19.28 -12.71
C GLU A 209 -5.20 18.69 -14.12
N ASP A 210 -4.36 17.67 -14.25
CA ASP A 210 -4.09 16.99 -15.53
C ASP A 210 -4.71 15.60 -15.61
N ASN A 211 -5.63 15.27 -14.68
CA ASN A 211 -6.36 13.99 -14.66
C ASN A 211 -5.44 12.77 -14.65
N GLY A 212 -4.37 12.83 -13.85
CA GLY A 212 -3.45 11.73 -13.65
C GLY A 212 -2.41 11.54 -14.76
N GLU A 213 -2.30 12.47 -15.71
CA GLU A 213 -1.29 12.37 -16.77
C GLU A 213 0.15 12.51 -16.24
N GLY A 214 0.36 13.36 -15.24
CA GLY A 214 1.67 13.60 -14.66
C GLY A 214 2.05 12.61 -13.57
N ILE A 215 1.11 12.35 -12.65
CA ILE A 215 1.26 11.40 -11.54
C ILE A 215 0.03 10.52 -11.45
N LYS A 216 0.24 9.22 -11.62
CA LYS A 216 -0.77 8.20 -11.34
C LYS A 216 -0.08 6.90 -10.96
N PHE A 217 -0.27 6.44 -9.72
CA PHE A 217 0.22 5.14 -9.29
C PHE A 217 -0.55 4.61 -8.08
N ASN A 218 -0.55 3.28 -7.96
CA ASN A 218 -1.00 2.54 -6.80
C ASN A 218 -0.05 1.35 -6.58
N VAL A 219 0.72 1.40 -5.50
CA VAL A 219 1.76 0.43 -5.19
C VAL A 219 1.73 0.02 -3.73
N PHE A 220 2.09 -1.23 -3.46
CA PHE A 220 2.36 -1.70 -2.11
C PHE A 220 3.86 -1.89 -1.93
N ILE A 221 4.42 -1.24 -0.92
CA ILE A 221 5.84 -1.29 -0.55
C ILE A 221 6.01 -2.16 0.68
N TYR A 222 6.84 -3.20 0.58
CA TYR A 222 7.09 -4.14 1.67
C TYR A 222 8.01 -3.54 2.75
N ASN A 223 7.66 -3.75 4.00
CA ASN A 223 8.49 -3.35 5.15
C ASN A 223 9.52 -4.45 5.47
N VAL A 224 10.49 -4.61 4.62
CA VAL A 224 11.51 -5.66 4.67
C VAL A 224 12.92 -5.06 4.69
N GLN A 225 13.88 -5.84 5.18
CA GLN A 225 15.31 -5.57 5.06
C GLN A 225 16.01 -6.81 4.58
N GLU A 226 16.72 -6.73 3.46
CA GLU A 226 17.49 -7.85 2.94
C GLU A 226 18.48 -8.38 3.98
N GLY A 227 18.60 -9.72 4.10
CA GLY A 227 19.46 -10.38 5.07
C GLY A 227 18.97 -10.35 6.53
N ILE A 228 17.80 -9.74 6.81
CA ILE A 228 17.21 -9.66 8.15
C ILE A 228 15.86 -10.38 8.15
N GLU A 229 15.63 -11.18 9.18
CA GLU A 229 14.32 -11.72 9.54
C GLU A 229 13.68 -10.82 10.60
N ILE A 230 12.43 -10.39 10.37
CA ILE A 230 11.70 -9.48 11.25
C ILE A 230 10.49 -10.22 11.83
N ASP A 231 10.34 -10.16 13.14
CA ASP A 231 9.10 -10.52 13.84
C ASP A 231 8.17 -9.29 13.86
N TYR A 232 7.20 -9.27 12.99
CA TYR A 232 6.26 -8.14 12.87
C TYR A 232 5.33 -8.01 14.08
N THR A 233 5.18 -9.06 14.87
CA THR A 233 4.34 -9.02 16.09
C THR A 233 4.98 -8.12 17.15
N THR A 234 6.30 -8.14 17.27
CA THR A 234 7.03 -7.45 18.35
C THR A 234 7.99 -6.37 17.87
N GLY A 235 8.48 -6.45 16.63
CA GLY A 235 9.57 -5.64 16.10
C GLY A 235 10.96 -6.23 16.39
N ASN A 236 11.07 -7.40 17.00
CA ASN A 236 12.34 -8.10 17.15
C ASN A 236 12.88 -8.55 15.78
N SER A 237 14.19 -8.71 15.70
CA SER A 237 14.83 -9.10 14.44
C SER A 237 16.11 -9.89 14.68
N LYS A 238 16.54 -10.64 13.65
CA LYS A 238 17.81 -11.35 13.63
C LYS A 238 18.36 -11.42 12.21
N LEU A 239 19.65 -11.69 12.05
CA LEU A 239 20.25 -12.05 10.77
C LEU A 239 19.66 -13.37 10.27
N LYS A 240 19.45 -13.45 8.95
CA LYS A 240 19.04 -14.70 8.27
C LYS A 240 20.21 -15.66 8.15
#